data_9321c66509621dd274584a2e6b55796d
#
_entry.id   9321c66509621dd274584a2e6b55796d
#
_cell.length_a   1.000
_cell.length_b   1.000
_cell.length_c   1.000
_cell.angle_alpha   90.00
_cell.angle_beta   90.00
_cell.angle_gamma   90.00
#
_symmetry.space_group_name_H-M   'P 1'
#
loop_
_entity.id
_entity.type
_entity.pdbx_description
1 polymer ?
#
loop_
_entity_poly.entity_id
_entity_poly.type
_entity_poly.pdbx_seq_one_letter_code
_entity_poly.pdbx_strand_id
1 'polypeptide(L)'
;MTFSLSNSRLLIAADSLDWMINRTIQHSLSLADASPLAFDGREELVPESPIETLYIHIPFCHTLCRFCSFHKVKYSEPLAREYFKALRQEIREVIAKGYRFNRVYIGGGTTTILEDELIKTIEMIKGLTQIREVSCESDPIYFKEGNPELLNGLVDRMSIGVQSFDDKILKASGRFEKFGSGLQQADYVSRAIELIPTVNLDMMYGFKGQTPESIQWDLAQTVRLHPDQITTYPLTLGIGKNRKKAGCLAGHPHELWPQFLAVKKALSGRYLMDFPWTFSRNFGQPVENKYVLDGEDCFGVGSGAFGRFGEQFRISSFDIPNYIQRVKQQQNGTCYIKNIENKALLQHHLMIMMGHGRLDNRIFNAHTGKTLWQAFPLEMSYLLGVGAIKKQSDHYITTEKGQFIALKMFTGFLSGMDYLREQARELPLSHHEVELEKV
;
A
#
# COMPACT_ATOMS: atom_id res chain seq x y z
N MET A 1 32.83 -2.18 -13.05
CA MET A 1 31.69 -2.46 -13.95
C MET A 1 31.39 -1.23 -14.76
N THR A 2 31.63 -1.24 -16.06
CA THR A 2 31.32 -0.15 -16.98
C THR A 2 29.78 -0.04 -17.10
N PHE A 3 29.21 1.01 -16.55
CA PHE A 3 27.81 1.38 -16.78
C PHE A 3 27.63 1.61 -18.29
N SER A 4 26.85 0.77 -18.96
CA SER A 4 26.58 0.97 -20.39
C SER A 4 25.70 2.21 -20.56
N LEU A 5 25.90 2.96 -21.65
CA LEU A 5 25.05 4.13 -22.02
C LEU A 5 23.55 3.77 -22.03
N SER A 6 23.20 2.52 -22.27
CA SER A 6 21.82 2.01 -22.24
C SER A 6 21.24 1.99 -20.82
N ASN A 7 22.03 1.69 -19.79
CA ASN A 7 21.57 1.67 -18.40
C ASN A 7 21.40 3.10 -17.84
N SER A 8 22.26 4.03 -18.26
CA SER A 8 22.10 5.45 -17.87
C SER A 8 20.81 6.04 -18.42
N ARG A 9 20.46 5.76 -19.69
CA ARG A 9 19.19 6.19 -20.28
C ARG A 9 17.97 5.59 -19.58
N LEU A 10 18.04 4.33 -19.20
CA LEU A 10 16.99 3.65 -18.46
C LEU A 10 16.74 4.31 -17.10
N LEU A 11 17.80 4.62 -16.34
CA LEU A 11 17.69 5.27 -15.04
C LEU A 11 17.09 6.68 -15.16
N ILE A 12 17.54 7.46 -16.12
CA ILE A 12 16.98 8.79 -16.41
C ILE A 12 15.48 8.67 -16.74
N ALA A 13 15.09 7.69 -17.57
CA ALA A 13 13.70 7.44 -17.89
C ALA A 13 12.86 7.12 -16.67
N ALA A 14 13.35 6.19 -15.86
CA ALA A 14 12.68 5.73 -14.66
C ALA A 14 12.53 6.87 -13.64
N ASP A 15 13.58 7.66 -13.42
CA ASP A 15 13.56 8.78 -12.47
C ASP A 15 12.66 9.93 -12.96
N SER A 16 12.61 10.19 -14.29
CA SER A 16 11.72 11.20 -14.86
C SER A 16 10.25 10.86 -14.68
N LEU A 17 9.87 9.60 -14.88
CA LEU A 17 8.49 9.13 -14.68
C LEU A 17 8.12 9.03 -13.21
N ASP A 18 9.02 8.59 -12.34
CA ASP A 18 8.89 8.63 -10.88
C ASP A 18 8.60 10.07 -10.41
N TRP A 19 9.41 11.02 -10.83
CA TRP A 19 9.23 12.44 -10.53
C TRP A 19 7.89 12.99 -11.05
N MET A 20 7.51 12.63 -12.27
CA MET A 20 6.26 13.08 -12.88
C MET A 20 5.05 12.60 -12.07
N ILE A 21 4.98 11.33 -11.71
CA ILE A 21 3.90 10.76 -10.90
C ILE A 21 3.85 11.41 -9.53
N ASN A 22 4.99 11.49 -8.84
CA ASN A 22 5.09 12.10 -7.52
C ASN A 22 4.60 13.57 -7.56
N ARG A 23 5.07 14.38 -8.52
CA ARG A 23 4.69 15.77 -8.66
C ARG A 23 3.19 15.92 -8.97
N THR A 24 2.63 15.06 -9.80
CA THR A 24 1.19 15.10 -10.09
C THR A 24 0.37 14.85 -8.84
N ILE A 25 0.71 13.85 -8.02
CA ILE A 25 0.01 13.58 -6.77
C ILE A 25 0.12 14.78 -5.83
N GLN A 26 1.33 15.33 -5.67
CA GLN A 26 1.54 16.50 -4.82
C GLN A 26 0.71 17.71 -5.23
N HIS A 27 0.51 17.94 -6.54
CA HIS A 27 -0.29 19.06 -7.03
C HIS A 27 -1.79 18.76 -7.05
N SER A 28 -2.19 17.65 -7.66
CA SER A 28 -3.59 17.33 -7.89
C SER A 28 -4.34 16.93 -6.63
N LEU A 29 -3.64 16.39 -5.64
CA LEU A 29 -4.21 15.98 -4.35
C LEU A 29 -3.72 16.84 -3.17
N SER A 30 -2.98 17.94 -3.42
CA SER A 30 -2.55 18.87 -2.36
C SER A 30 -3.71 19.29 -1.48
N LEU A 31 -3.48 19.30 -0.18
CA LEU A 31 -4.46 19.71 0.83
C LEU A 31 -4.29 21.18 1.24
N ALA A 32 -3.36 21.92 0.61
CA ALA A 32 -3.07 23.31 0.95
C ALA A 32 -4.31 24.23 0.88
N ASP A 33 -5.23 23.93 -0.05
CA ASP A 33 -6.49 24.66 -0.24
C ASP A 33 -7.71 23.84 0.21
N ALA A 34 -7.49 22.72 0.89
CA ALA A 34 -8.59 21.88 1.35
C ALA A 34 -9.28 22.52 2.56
N SER A 35 -10.54 22.84 2.42
CA SER A 35 -11.38 23.15 3.57
C SER A 35 -11.69 21.86 4.33
N PRO A 36 -11.62 21.88 5.68
CA PRO A 36 -12.18 20.80 6.46
C PRO A 36 -13.63 20.57 6.03
N LEU A 37 -14.03 19.32 5.89
CA LEU A 37 -15.45 19.02 5.71
C LEU A 37 -16.21 19.53 6.92
N ALA A 38 -16.80 20.72 6.78
CA ALA A 38 -17.95 21.05 7.59
C ALA A 38 -19.02 20.02 7.24
N PHE A 39 -19.62 19.41 8.24
CA PHE A 39 -20.77 18.53 8.03
C PHE A 39 -21.92 19.38 7.50
N ASP A 40 -22.02 19.53 6.18
CA ASP A 40 -23.03 20.40 5.54
C ASP A 40 -24.32 19.64 5.18
N GLY A 41 -24.43 18.40 5.63
CA GLY A 41 -25.64 17.59 5.42
C GLY A 41 -25.89 17.18 3.97
N ARG A 42 -24.92 17.39 3.05
CA ARG A 42 -25.08 16.88 1.69
C ARG A 42 -25.16 15.37 1.72
N GLU A 43 -26.21 14.82 1.15
CA GLU A 43 -26.35 13.38 0.98
C GLU A 43 -25.17 12.88 0.15
N GLU A 44 -24.35 12.04 0.75
CA GLU A 44 -23.33 11.29 0.00
C GLU A 44 -24.07 10.34 -0.94
N LEU A 45 -23.80 10.46 -2.24
CA LEU A 45 -24.32 9.53 -3.23
C LEU A 45 -23.77 8.14 -2.93
N VAL A 46 -24.64 7.23 -2.50
CA VAL A 46 -24.29 5.82 -2.34
C VAL A 46 -24.35 5.17 -3.72
N PRO A 47 -23.29 4.46 -4.15
CA PRO A 47 -23.29 3.81 -5.46
C PRO A 47 -24.30 2.68 -5.51
N GLU A 48 -24.88 2.47 -6.70
CA GLU A 48 -25.79 1.35 -6.96
C GLU A 48 -25.06 0.00 -6.91
N SER A 49 -23.80 -0.02 -7.37
CA SER A 49 -22.95 -1.21 -7.34
C SER A 49 -22.08 -1.23 -6.08
N PRO A 50 -21.75 -2.44 -5.56
CA PRO A 50 -20.79 -2.55 -4.47
C PRO A 50 -19.43 -1.91 -4.80
N ILE A 51 -18.85 -1.19 -3.83
CA ILE A 51 -17.45 -0.76 -3.89
C ILE A 51 -16.59 -2.00 -3.73
N GLU A 52 -15.48 -2.10 -4.48
CA GLU A 52 -14.68 -3.32 -4.46
C GLU A 52 -14.08 -3.57 -3.08
N THR A 53 -13.46 -2.57 -2.46
CA THR A 53 -12.76 -2.77 -1.19
C THR A 53 -13.16 -1.79 -0.09
N LEU A 54 -13.50 -2.31 1.08
CA LEU A 54 -13.48 -1.58 2.36
C LEU A 54 -12.07 -1.67 2.94
N TYR A 55 -11.35 -0.55 2.95
CA TYR A 55 -10.05 -0.45 3.62
C TYR A 55 -10.23 -0.01 5.07
N ILE A 56 -9.70 -0.78 6.00
CA ILE A 56 -9.74 -0.49 7.44
C ILE A 56 -8.32 -0.21 7.92
N HIS A 57 -8.09 1.00 8.44
CA HIS A 57 -6.79 1.38 8.97
C HIS A 57 -6.71 1.16 10.48
N ILE A 58 -5.73 0.38 10.95
CA ILE A 58 -5.42 0.18 12.37
C ILE A 58 -4.05 0.78 12.67
N PRO A 59 -3.97 1.96 13.32
CA PRO A 59 -2.73 2.75 13.39
C PRO A 59 -1.79 2.37 14.53
N PHE A 60 -1.92 1.24 15.17
CA PHE A 60 -1.15 0.90 16.38
C PHE A 60 0.02 -0.02 16.10
N CYS A 61 1.19 0.27 16.69
CA CYS A 61 2.36 -0.59 16.68
C CYS A 61 3.06 -0.58 18.04
N HIS A 62 3.55 -1.73 18.51
CA HIS A 62 4.42 -1.78 19.70
C HIS A 62 5.74 -1.05 19.47
N THR A 63 6.31 -1.21 18.27
CA THR A 63 7.59 -0.59 17.87
C THR A 63 7.44 0.08 16.50
N LEU A 64 7.94 1.30 16.39
CA LEU A 64 7.87 2.08 15.16
C LEU A 64 9.11 1.83 14.30
N CYS A 65 8.98 1.08 13.21
CA CYS A 65 10.06 0.82 12.26
C CYS A 65 10.59 2.12 11.63
N ARG A 66 11.92 2.21 11.45
CA ARG A 66 12.60 3.45 11.01
C ARG A 66 12.26 3.84 9.56
N PHE A 67 11.94 2.88 8.72
CA PHE A 67 11.64 3.09 7.30
C PHE A 67 10.15 3.33 7.00
N CYS A 68 9.26 2.97 7.91
CA CYS A 68 7.83 2.95 7.66
C CYS A 68 7.24 4.37 7.64
N SER A 69 6.57 4.74 6.56
CA SER A 69 5.92 6.04 6.34
C SER A 69 4.42 6.04 6.62
N PHE A 70 3.81 4.89 6.86
CA PHE A 70 2.38 4.79 7.15
C PHE A 70 1.99 5.54 8.42
N HIS A 71 0.70 5.88 8.51
CA HIS A 71 0.14 6.42 9.74
C HIS A 71 0.18 5.36 10.84
N LYS A 72 0.94 5.64 11.89
CA LYS A 72 1.12 4.74 13.03
C LYS A 72 1.45 5.50 14.29
N VAL A 73 0.95 5.00 15.40
CA VAL A 73 1.23 5.50 16.75
C VAL A 73 1.70 4.36 17.65
N LYS A 74 2.39 4.73 18.73
CA LYS A 74 2.77 3.74 19.73
C LYS A 74 1.52 3.18 20.41
N TYR A 75 1.48 1.86 20.56
CA TYR A 75 0.36 1.17 21.18
C TYR A 75 0.10 1.62 22.61
N SER A 76 -1.18 1.84 22.90
CA SER A 76 -1.77 2.04 24.23
C SER A 76 -3.09 1.28 24.25
N GLU A 77 -3.22 0.29 25.11
CA GLU A 77 -4.42 -0.56 25.14
C GLU A 77 -5.72 0.21 25.39
N PRO A 78 -5.80 1.15 26.36
CA PRO A 78 -7.02 1.92 26.57
C PRO A 78 -7.44 2.70 25.32
N LEU A 79 -6.50 3.38 24.66
CA LEU A 79 -6.76 4.15 23.44
C LEU A 79 -7.16 3.23 22.28
N ALA A 80 -6.49 2.10 22.13
CA ALA A 80 -6.79 1.15 21.06
C ALA A 80 -8.19 0.54 21.22
N ARG A 81 -8.60 0.17 22.45
CA ARG A 81 -9.96 -0.33 22.71
C ARG A 81 -11.03 0.72 22.44
N GLU A 82 -10.80 1.96 22.81
CA GLU A 82 -11.71 3.06 22.49
C GLU A 82 -11.78 3.30 20.98
N TYR A 83 -10.64 3.25 20.30
CA TYR A 83 -10.56 3.35 18.85
C TYR A 83 -11.35 2.26 18.14
N PHE A 84 -11.20 1.00 18.53
CA PHE A 84 -11.94 -0.11 17.90
C PHE A 84 -13.46 0.01 18.11
N LYS A 85 -13.92 0.57 19.22
CA LYS A 85 -15.35 0.87 19.42
C LYS A 85 -15.83 1.91 18.41
N ALA A 86 -15.10 3.01 18.25
CA ALA A 86 -15.42 4.04 17.26
C ALA A 86 -15.34 3.49 15.83
N LEU A 87 -14.31 2.74 15.50
CA LEU A 87 -14.15 2.10 14.19
C LEU A 87 -15.36 1.22 13.82
N ARG A 88 -15.82 0.35 14.73
CA ARG A 88 -17.02 -0.45 14.51
C ARG A 88 -18.29 0.37 14.39
N GLN A 89 -18.39 1.50 15.08
CA GLN A 89 -19.50 2.43 14.92
C GLN A 89 -19.49 3.04 13.51
N GLU A 90 -18.35 3.58 13.05
CA GLU A 90 -18.20 4.13 11.70
C GLU A 90 -18.59 3.11 10.62
N ILE A 91 -18.07 1.87 10.73
CA ILE A 91 -18.38 0.79 9.78
C ILE A 91 -19.89 0.50 9.73
N ARG A 92 -20.56 0.41 10.89
CA ARG A 92 -22.02 0.21 10.94
C ARG A 92 -22.77 1.35 10.27
N GLU A 93 -22.37 2.59 10.51
CA GLU A 93 -23.01 3.77 9.90
C GLU A 93 -22.83 3.80 8.39
N VAL A 94 -21.64 3.47 7.90
CA VAL A 94 -21.34 3.36 6.46
C VAL A 94 -22.22 2.28 5.82
N ILE A 95 -22.31 1.09 6.40
CA ILE A 95 -23.15 0.00 5.88
C ILE A 95 -24.65 0.36 5.99
N ALA A 96 -25.08 1.01 7.08
CA ALA A 96 -26.47 1.44 7.28
C ALA A 96 -26.91 2.50 6.25
N LYS A 97 -25.98 3.35 5.79
CA LYS A 97 -26.23 4.30 4.69
C LYS A 97 -26.45 3.61 3.32
N GLY A 98 -26.24 2.32 3.23
CA GLY A 98 -26.44 1.55 2.00
C GLY A 98 -25.17 1.13 1.25
N TYR A 99 -23.98 1.55 1.71
CA TYR A 99 -22.72 1.10 1.10
C TYR A 99 -22.58 -0.42 1.20
N ARG A 100 -22.10 -1.03 0.13
CA ARG A 100 -21.82 -2.47 0.04
C ARG A 100 -20.39 -2.67 -0.44
N PHE A 101 -19.74 -3.75 0.01
CA PHE A 101 -18.36 -4.05 -0.28
C PHE A 101 -18.20 -5.51 -0.70
N ASN A 102 -17.32 -5.78 -1.65
CA ASN A 102 -16.97 -7.14 -2.06
C ASN A 102 -15.88 -7.74 -1.16
N ARG A 103 -14.92 -6.92 -0.72
CA ARG A 103 -13.75 -7.33 0.07
C ARG A 103 -13.50 -6.39 1.23
N VAL A 104 -12.78 -6.91 2.22
CA VAL A 104 -12.24 -6.13 3.34
C VAL A 104 -10.72 -6.26 3.33
N TYR A 105 -10.03 -5.13 3.37
CA TYR A 105 -8.58 -5.10 3.58
C TYR A 105 -8.27 -4.34 4.87
N ILE A 106 -7.63 -5.02 5.83
CA ILE A 106 -7.28 -4.47 7.13
C ILE A 106 -5.77 -4.26 7.17
N GLY A 107 -5.35 -3.01 7.21
CA GLY A 107 -3.94 -2.64 7.14
C GLY A 107 -3.55 -1.51 8.08
N GLY A 108 -2.29 -1.04 7.96
CA GLY A 108 -1.79 0.14 8.64
C GLY A 108 -0.59 -0.09 9.54
N GLY A 109 -0.81 -0.30 10.83
CA GLY A 109 0.22 -0.61 11.83
C GLY A 109 0.42 -2.12 12.00
N THR A 110 0.13 -2.65 13.19
CA THR A 110 0.01 -4.09 13.47
C THR A 110 -1.45 -4.39 13.70
N THR A 111 -2.14 -4.97 12.74
CA THR A 111 -3.60 -5.12 12.79
C THR A 111 -4.04 -6.13 13.84
N THR A 112 -3.21 -7.13 14.11
CA THR A 112 -3.40 -8.17 15.12
C THR A 112 -3.02 -7.75 16.55
N ILE A 113 -2.75 -6.47 16.78
CA ILE A 113 -2.25 -5.95 18.07
C ILE A 113 -3.25 -6.09 19.23
N LEU A 114 -4.55 -6.11 18.90
CA LEU A 114 -5.66 -6.48 19.78
C LEU A 114 -6.53 -7.49 19.06
N GLU A 115 -6.16 -8.75 19.18
CA GLU A 115 -6.75 -9.86 18.48
C GLU A 115 -8.26 -10.00 18.74
N ASP A 116 -8.70 -9.85 19.99
CA ASP A 116 -10.11 -9.93 20.37
C ASP A 116 -10.95 -8.82 19.73
N GLU A 117 -10.42 -7.61 19.61
CA GLU A 117 -11.09 -6.49 18.98
C GLU A 117 -11.10 -6.62 17.43
N LEU A 118 -10.03 -7.15 16.85
CA LEU A 118 -9.96 -7.48 15.42
C LEU A 118 -11.03 -8.51 15.04
N ILE A 119 -11.09 -9.64 15.77
CA ILE A 119 -12.07 -10.69 15.56
C ILE A 119 -13.49 -10.14 15.64
N LYS A 120 -13.84 -9.45 16.73
CA LYS A 120 -15.16 -8.80 16.88
C LYS A 120 -15.50 -7.87 15.72
N THR A 121 -14.50 -7.19 15.14
CA THR A 121 -14.71 -6.28 14.01
C THR A 121 -15.00 -7.05 12.73
N ILE A 122 -14.25 -8.11 12.43
CA ILE A 122 -14.45 -8.96 11.25
C ILE A 122 -15.81 -9.69 11.34
N GLU A 123 -16.13 -10.30 12.48
CA GLU A 123 -17.41 -10.98 12.70
C GLU A 123 -18.60 -10.03 12.52
N MET A 124 -18.50 -8.81 13.06
CA MET A 124 -19.52 -7.79 12.89
C MET A 124 -19.73 -7.45 11.40
N ILE A 125 -18.66 -7.26 10.62
CA ILE A 125 -18.76 -6.96 9.20
C ILE A 125 -19.41 -8.11 8.44
N LYS A 126 -18.93 -9.34 8.64
CA LYS A 126 -19.49 -10.55 8.02
C LYS A 126 -20.97 -10.77 8.40
N GLY A 127 -21.39 -10.33 9.58
CA GLY A 127 -22.81 -10.35 10.01
C GLY A 127 -23.69 -9.27 9.39
N LEU A 128 -23.10 -8.16 8.94
CA LEU A 128 -23.85 -7.02 8.37
C LEU A 128 -23.92 -7.04 6.83
N THR A 129 -22.94 -7.63 6.16
CA THR A 129 -22.87 -7.65 4.70
C THR A 129 -22.11 -8.87 4.20
N GLN A 130 -22.39 -9.27 2.94
CA GLN A 130 -21.68 -10.36 2.31
C GLN A 130 -20.29 -9.90 1.86
N ILE A 131 -19.24 -10.52 2.41
CA ILE A 131 -17.86 -10.27 2.05
C ILE A 131 -17.27 -11.55 1.44
N ARG A 132 -16.62 -11.42 0.28
CA ARG A 132 -15.99 -12.54 -0.44
C ARG A 132 -14.61 -12.88 0.11
N GLU A 133 -13.87 -11.87 0.58
CA GLU A 133 -12.49 -12.02 1.04
C GLU A 133 -12.18 -11.02 2.14
N VAL A 134 -11.49 -11.48 3.18
CA VAL A 134 -10.89 -10.65 4.23
C VAL A 134 -9.37 -10.82 4.16
N SER A 135 -8.69 -9.75 3.75
CA SER A 135 -7.22 -9.65 3.78
C SER A 135 -6.76 -8.84 4.98
N CYS A 136 -5.71 -9.29 5.65
CA CYS A 136 -5.18 -8.64 6.85
C CYS A 136 -3.65 -8.52 6.77
N GLU A 137 -3.10 -7.40 7.25
CA GLU A 137 -1.65 -7.26 7.47
C GLU A 137 -1.28 -7.71 8.87
N SER A 138 -0.08 -8.26 9.04
CA SER A 138 0.45 -8.63 10.35
C SER A 138 1.97 -8.57 10.39
N ASP A 139 2.53 -8.90 11.53
CA ASP A 139 3.96 -9.07 11.72
C ASP A 139 4.30 -10.50 12.22
N PRO A 140 5.55 -10.96 12.06
CA PRO A 140 5.94 -12.33 12.40
C PRO A 140 5.68 -12.72 13.86
N ILE A 141 5.79 -11.76 14.80
CA ILE A 141 5.68 -12.05 16.24
C ILE A 141 4.28 -12.50 16.64
N TYR A 142 3.26 -12.12 15.89
CA TYR A 142 1.89 -12.57 16.13
C TYR A 142 1.78 -14.10 16.08
N PHE A 143 2.51 -14.75 15.20
CA PHE A 143 2.49 -16.21 15.07
C PHE A 143 3.28 -16.95 16.14
N LYS A 144 4.03 -16.23 16.98
CA LYS A 144 4.65 -16.76 18.19
C LYS A 144 3.80 -16.48 19.44
N GLU A 145 3.30 -15.26 19.59
CA GLU A 145 2.74 -14.73 20.84
C GLU A 145 1.20 -14.66 20.84
N GLY A 146 0.57 -14.63 19.66
CA GLY A 146 -0.88 -14.59 19.49
C GLY A 146 -1.51 -15.98 19.38
N ASN A 147 -2.82 -15.98 19.07
CA ASN A 147 -3.62 -17.20 18.84
C ASN A 147 -4.14 -17.23 17.40
N PRO A 148 -3.26 -17.39 16.39
CA PRO A 148 -3.64 -17.28 14.98
C PRO A 148 -4.71 -18.30 14.56
N GLU A 149 -4.92 -19.39 15.31
CA GLU A 149 -5.99 -20.35 15.11
C GLU A 149 -7.40 -19.70 15.21
N LEU A 150 -7.53 -18.62 15.99
CA LEU A 150 -8.79 -17.88 16.12
C LEU A 150 -9.16 -17.09 14.84
N LEU A 151 -8.20 -16.89 13.93
CA LEU A 151 -8.45 -16.26 12.64
C LEU A 151 -8.92 -17.23 11.55
N ASN A 152 -8.92 -18.53 11.84
CA ASN A 152 -9.37 -19.55 10.90
C ASN A 152 -10.84 -19.33 10.51
N GLY A 153 -11.13 -19.29 9.19
CA GLY A 153 -12.46 -18.98 8.65
C GLY A 153 -12.86 -17.49 8.74
N LEU A 154 -12.06 -16.64 9.39
CA LEU A 154 -12.27 -15.21 9.48
C LEU A 154 -11.40 -14.44 8.49
N VAL A 155 -10.15 -14.84 8.32
CA VAL A 155 -9.16 -14.21 7.44
C VAL A 155 -8.79 -15.17 6.31
N ASP A 156 -8.95 -14.74 5.08
CA ASP A 156 -8.67 -15.52 3.87
C ASP A 156 -7.24 -15.32 3.38
N ARG A 157 -6.68 -14.12 3.58
CA ARG A 157 -5.32 -13.76 3.18
C ARG A 157 -4.62 -12.94 4.26
N MET A 158 -3.36 -13.24 4.51
CA MET A 158 -2.52 -12.47 5.42
C MET A 158 -1.21 -12.03 4.74
N SER A 159 -0.90 -10.73 4.86
CA SER A 159 0.38 -10.16 4.45
C SER A 159 1.27 -9.98 5.68
N ILE A 160 2.42 -10.64 5.70
CA ILE A 160 3.32 -10.65 6.86
C ILE A 160 4.58 -9.85 6.52
N GLY A 161 4.78 -8.75 7.23
CA GLY A 161 5.97 -7.93 7.08
C GLY A 161 7.21 -8.57 7.68
N VAL A 162 7.97 -9.34 6.92
CA VAL A 162 9.28 -9.89 7.31
C VAL A 162 10.40 -8.89 7.02
N GLN A 163 10.41 -8.37 5.82
CA GLN A 163 11.32 -7.39 5.24
C GLN A 163 12.69 -7.97 4.85
N SER A 164 13.33 -8.77 5.68
CA SER A 164 14.59 -9.47 5.41
C SER A 164 14.79 -10.60 6.43
N PHE A 165 15.53 -11.63 6.04
CA PHE A 165 16.06 -12.65 6.94
C PHE A 165 17.53 -12.40 7.33
N ASP A 166 18.16 -11.35 6.79
CA ASP A 166 19.52 -10.93 7.18
C ASP A 166 19.50 -10.14 8.50
N ASP A 167 20.11 -10.71 9.54
CA ASP A 167 20.17 -10.09 10.87
C ASP A 167 20.81 -8.70 10.87
N LYS A 168 21.72 -8.41 9.93
CA LYS A 168 22.34 -7.07 9.82
C LYS A 168 21.28 -6.05 9.37
N ILE A 169 20.46 -6.39 8.41
CA ILE A 169 19.37 -5.55 7.92
C ILE A 169 18.29 -5.40 9.00
N LEU A 170 17.94 -6.49 9.67
CA LEU A 170 16.98 -6.46 10.78
C LEU A 170 17.41 -5.53 11.90
N LYS A 171 18.71 -5.58 12.30
CA LYS A 171 19.30 -4.68 13.31
C LYS A 171 19.30 -3.22 12.83
N ALA A 172 19.76 -2.97 11.61
CA ALA A 172 19.80 -1.62 11.04
C ALA A 172 18.40 -0.98 10.96
N SER A 173 17.38 -1.74 10.55
CA SER A 173 16.00 -1.28 10.43
C SER A 173 15.26 -1.18 11.78
N GLY A 174 15.83 -1.64 12.88
CA GLY A 174 15.23 -1.65 14.22
C GLY A 174 14.18 -2.73 14.41
N ARG A 175 14.27 -3.84 13.66
CA ARG A 175 13.33 -4.97 13.71
C ARG A 175 13.82 -6.15 14.53
N PHE A 176 15.15 -6.32 14.64
CA PHE A 176 15.76 -7.47 15.32
C PHE A 176 15.30 -7.62 16.77
N GLU A 177 15.29 -6.53 17.53
CA GLU A 177 14.93 -6.53 18.96
C GLU A 177 13.47 -6.96 19.18
N LYS A 178 12.56 -6.64 18.24
CA LYS A 178 11.15 -6.98 18.36
C LYS A 178 10.84 -8.38 17.83
N PHE A 179 11.39 -8.72 16.66
CA PHE A 179 10.97 -9.90 15.91
C PHE A 179 11.96 -11.06 15.97
N GLY A 180 13.12 -10.84 16.58
CA GLY A 180 14.21 -11.82 16.64
C GLY A 180 15.03 -11.88 15.36
N SER A 181 15.88 -12.92 15.29
CA SER A 181 16.70 -13.21 14.12
C SER A 181 15.87 -13.64 12.91
N GLY A 182 16.49 -13.57 11.73
CA GLY A 182 15.86 -14.08 10.50
C GLY A 182 15.41 -15.54 10.62
N LEU A 183 16.21 -16.38 11.29
CA LEU A 183 15.86 -17.78 11.53
C LEU A 183 14.59 -17.91 12.41
N GLN A 184 14.49 -17.12 13.48
CA GLN A 184 13.31 -17.12 14.34
C GLN A 184 12.07 -16.62 13.59
N GLN A 185 12.20 -15.57 12.78
CA GLN A 185 11.08 -15.09 11.96
C GLN A 185 10.65 -16.13 10.93
N ALA A 186 11.57 -16.89 10.35
CA ALA A 186 11.24 -17.98 9.43
C ALA A 186 10.39 -19.06 10.11
N ASP A 187 10.71 -19.43 11.37
CA ASP A 187 9.92 -20.36 12.16
C ASP A 187 8.50 -19.84 12.42
N TYR A 188 8.35 -18.56 12.82
CA TYR A 188 7.03 -17.97 13.04
C TYR A 188 6.19 -17.91 11.77
N VAL A 189 6.80 -17.56 10.66
CA VAL A 189 6.13 -17.50 9.34
C VAL A 189 5.70 -18.88 8.85
N SER A 190 6.48 -19.94 9.12
CA SER A 190 6.09 -21.31 8.78
C SER A 190 4.74 -21.68 9.41
N ARG A 191 4.51 -21.29 10.66
CA ARG A 191 3.21 -21.49 11.33
C ARG A 191 2.08 -20.71 10.64
N ALA A 192 2.37 -19.50 10.16
CA ALA A 192 1.38 -18.73 9.40
C ALA A 192 0.94 -19.43 8.11
N ILE A 193 1.90 -20.00 7.37
CA ILE A 193 1.66 -20.71 6.10
C ILE A 193 0.82 -21.98 6.31
N GLU A 194 0.93 -22.61 7.46
CA GLU A 194 0.12 -23.80 7.82
C GLU A 194 -1.33 -23.43 8.20
N LEU A 195 -1.56 -22.25 8.74
CA LEU A 195 -2.85 -21.87 9.35
C LEU A 195 -3.73 -20.98 8.47
N ILE A 196 -3.13 -20.11 7.67
CA ILE A 196 -3.85 -19.11 6.87
C ILE A 196 -3.96 -19.58 5.42
N PRO A 197 -5.16 -19.53 4.81
CA PRO A 197 -5.38 -20.04 3.44
C PRO A 197 -4.46 -19.42 2.38
N THR A 198 -4.15 -18.13 2.48
CA THR A 198 -3.22 -17.44 1.58
C THR A 198 -2.26 -16.57 2.37
N VAL A 199 -0.96 -16.81 2.24
CA VAL A 199 0.08 -16.04 2.91
C VAL A 199 0.95 -15.31 1.90
N ASN A 200 1.06 -13.99 2.07
CA ASN A 200 2.04 -13.14 1.40
C ASN A 200 3.16 -12.75 2.37
N LEU A 201 4.39 -12.81 1.91
CA LEU A 201 5.54 -12.29 2.64
C LEU A 201 6.04 -11.00 2.02
N ASP A 202 6.06 -9.93 2.84
CA ASP A 202 6.61 -8.65 2.43
C ASP A 202 8.12 -8.64 2.69
N MET A 203 8.88 -8.50 1.61
CA MET A 203 10.33 -8.43 1.60
C MET A 203 10.80 -7.07 1.07
N MET A 204 11.91 -6.57 1.58
CA MET A 204 12.44 -5.28 1.14
C MET A 204 13.87 -5.43 0.63
N TYR A 205 14.21 -4.59 -0.35
CA TYR A 205 15.58 -4.44 -0.85
C TYR A 205 15.92 -2.94 -1.03
N GLY A 206 17.16 -2.64 -1.41
CA GLY A 206 17.62 -1.25 -1.52
C GLY A 206 18.23 -0.71 -0.23
N PHE A 207 18.52 -1.58 0.74
CA PHE A 207 19.24 -1.18 1.94
C PHE A 207 20.72 -0.94 1.65
N LYS A 208 21.33 -0.02 2.39
CA LYS A 208 22.77 0.27 2.31
C LYS A 208 23.60 -0.99 2.54
N GLY A 209 24.46 -1.30 1.59
CA GLY A 209 25.34 -2.47 1.64
C GLY A 209 24.70 -3.78 1.18
N GLN A 210 23.43 -3.78 0.74
CA GLN A 210 22.85 -4.93 0.07
C GLN A 210 23.42 -5.10 -1.35
N THR A 211 23.83 -6.32 -1.67
CA THR A 211 24.29 -6.69 -3.01
C THR A 211 23.23 -7.57 -3.70
N PRO A 212 23.29 -7.72 -5.05
CA PRO A 212 22.44 -8.68 -5.75
C PRO A 212 22.47 -10.09 -5.16
N GLU A 213 23.65 -10.54 -4.70
CA GLU A 213 23.84 -11.87 -4.11
C GLU A 213 23.16 -11.98 -2.74
N SER A 214 23.27 -10.94 -1.89
CA SER A 214 22.60 -10.93 -0.58
C SER A 214 21.06 -10.91 -0.73
N ILE A 215 20.53 -10.24 -1.74
CA ILE A 215 19.11 -10.25 -2.06
C ILE A 215 18.67 -11.64 -2.53
N GLN A 216 19.45 -12.28 -3.40
CA GLN A 216 19.15 -13.64 -3.86
C GLN A 216 19.17 -14.64 -2.70
N TRP A 217 20.10 -14.48 -1.75
CA TRP A 217 20.13 -15.30 -0.53
C TRP A 217 18.88 -15.10 0.31
N ASP A 218 18.49 -13.86 0.56
CA ASP A 218 17.31 -13.48 1.36
C ASP A 218 16.02 -14.06 0.74
N LEU A 219 15.85 -13.89 -0.57
CA LEU A 219 14.72 -14.46 -1.30
C LEU A 219 14.77 -16.00 -1.39
N ALA A 220 15.96 -16.62 -1.39
CA ALA A 220 16.06 -18.06 -1.32
C ALA A 220 15.54 -18.61 0.02
N GLN A 221 15.73 -17.90 1.14
CA GLN A 221 15.09 -18.24 2.41
C GLN A 221 13.57 -18.12 2.30
N THR A 222 13.08 -17.01 1.71
CA THR A 222 11.64 -16.79 1.49
C THR A 222 11.02 -17.92 0.66
N VAL A 223 11.64 -18.29 -0.45
CA VAL A 223 11.15 -19.35 -1.34
C VAL A 223 11.11 -20.72 -0.68
N ARG A 224 12.04 -21.02 0.25
CA ARG A 224 12.03 -22.28 1.03
C ARG A 224 10.82 -22.44 1.95
N LEU A 225 10.23 -21.34 2.39
CA LEU A 225 9.04 -21.33 3.21
C LEU A 225 7.76 -21.59 2.39
N HIS A 226 7.84 -21.52 1.07
CA HIS A 226 6.73 -21.78 0.15
C HIS A 226 5.48 -20.91 0.39
N PRO A 227 5.59 -19.58 0.61
CA PRO A 227 4.41 -18.73 0.69
C PRO A 227 3.65 -18.73 -0.65
N ASP A 228 2.37 -18.37 -0.61
CA ASP A 228 1.55 -18.27 -1.82
C ASP A 228 1.92 -17.05 -2.66
N GLN A 229 2.33 -15.97 -1.98
CA GLN A 229 2.71 -14.71 -2.61
C GLN A 229 3.95 -14.13 -1.91
N ILE A 230 4.76 -13.43 -2.67
CA ILE A 230 5.91 -12.66 -2.20
C ILE A 230 5.78 -11.25 -2.75
N THR A 231 5.77 -10.25 -1.87
CA THR A 231 5.82 -8.86 -2.28
C THR A 231 7.20 -8.29 -1.95
N THR A 232 7.86 -7.69 -2.96
CA THR A 232 9.23 -7.18 -2.83
C THR A 232 9.26 -5.67 -3.06
N TYR A 233 9.49 -4.89 -2.03
CA TYR A 233 9.53 -3.44 -2.14
C TYR A 233 10.95 -2.91 -2.16
N PRO A 234 11.31 -1.99 -3.08
CA PRO A 234 12.50 -1.19 -2.87
C PRO A 234 12.28 -0.25 -1.69
N LEU A 235 13.31 -0.05 -0.87
CA LEU A 235 13.26 0.92 0.22
C LEU A 235 12.98 2.32 -0.35
N THR A 236 11.79 2.83 -0.06
CA THR A 236 11.36 4.17 -0.49
C THR A 236 11.71 5.19 0.58
N LEU A 237 12.31 6.30 0.15
CA LEU A 237 12.55 7.42 1.03
C LEU A 237 11.27 8.23 1.13
N GLY A 238 10.58 8.15 2.27
CA GLY A 238 9.47 9.03 2.59
C GLY A 238 9.87 10.51 2.59
N ILE A 239 8.93 11.40 2.85
CA ILE A 239 9.14 12.84 2.90
C ILE A 239 9.28 13.31 4.36
N GLY A 240 9.84 14.50 4.59
CA GLY A 240 9.93 15.13 5.91
C GLY A 240 10.84 14.38 6.89
N LYS A 241 10.37 14.20 8.12
CA LYS A 241 11.12 13.55 9.21
C LYS A 241 11.43 12.08 8.90
N ASN A 242 10.54 11.40 8.18
CA ASN A 242 10.72 10.00 7.80
C ASN A 242 11.83 9.83 6.75
N ARG A 243 12.01 10.78 5.83
CA ARG A 243 13.11 10.76 4.85
C ARG A 243 14.48 10.72 5.52
N LYS A 244 14.70 11.50 6.59
CA LYS A 244 15.96 11.49 7.31
C LYS A 244 16.24 10.15 7.97
N LYS A 245 15.22 9.53 8.57
CA LYS A 245 15.33 8.22 9.23
C LYS A 245 15.57 7.09 8.23
N ALA A 246 14.79 7.05 7.15
CA ALA A 246 14.95 6.04 6.10
C ALA A 246 16.20 6.26 5.25
N GLY A 247 16.64 7.51 5.05
CA GLY A 247 17.81 7.86 4.26
C GLY A 247 19.13 7.30 4.80
N CYS A 248 19.24 7.10 6.12
CA CYS A 248 20.40 6.43 6.72
C CYS A 248 20.47 4.93 6.36
N LEU A 249 19.34 4.34 5.95
CA LEU A 249 19.22 2.93 5.61
C LEU A 249 19.34 2.67 4.11
N ALA A 250 19.13 3.68 3.27
CA ALA A 250 19.06 3.52 1.83
C ALA A 250 20.45 3.33 1.20
N GLY A 251 20.52 2.39 0.25
CA GLY A 251 21.62 2.25 -0.70
C GLY A 251 21.59 3.34 -1.79
N HIS A 252 22.46 3.23 -2.76
CA HIS A 252 22.52 4.18 -3.86
C HIS A 252 21.45 3.90 -4.92
N PRO A 253 20.76 4.93 -5.48
CA PRO A 253 19.71 4.73 -6.47
C PRO A 253 20.14 3.92 -7.71
N HIS A 254 21.40 4.02 -8.14
CA HIS A 254 21.92 3.27 -9.29
C HIS A 254 22.05 1.76 -9.01
N GLU A 255 22.02 1.33 -7.76
CA GLU A 255 22.04 -0.09 -7.37
C GLU A 255 20.67 -0.76 -7.53
N LEU A 256 19.58 0.02 -7.62
CA LEU A 256 18.22 -0.53 -7.69
C LEU A 256 17.96 -1.38 -8.94
N TRP A 257 18.53 -0.99 -10.08
CA TRP A 257 18.36 -1.78 -11.31
C TRP A 257 18.98 -3.19 -11.21
N PRO A 258 20.27 -3.36 -10.87
CA PRO A 258 20.83 -4.70 -10.68
C PRO A 258 20.16 -5.47 -9.53
N GLN A 259 19.69 -4.80 -8.49
CA GLN A 259 18.94 -5.42 -7.39
C GLN A 259 17.56 -5.92 -7.85
N PHE A 260 16.82 -5.13 -8.64
CA PHE A 260 15.57 -5.57 -9.27
C PHE A 260 15.76 -6.81 -10.16
N LEU A 261 16.82 -6.86 -10.95
CA LEU A 261 17.15 -8.04 -11.74
C LEU A 261 17.47 -9.25 -10.86
N ALA A 262 18.13 -9.06 -9.73
CA ALA A 262 18.40 -10.11 -8.77
C ALA A 262 17.11 -10.67 -8.15
N VAL A 263 16.15 -9.79 -7.79
CA VAL A 263 14.81 -10.20 -7.33
C VAL A 263 14.13 -11.07 -8.37
N LYS A 264 14.02 -10.59 -9.59
CA LYS A 264 13.39 -11.36 -10.68
C LYS A 264 14.05 -12.72 -10.90
N LYS A 265 15.38 -12.76 -10.92
CA LYS A 265 16.14 -14.00 -11.09
C LYS A 265 15.90 -14.98 -9.94
N ALA A 266 15.84 -14.51 -8.70
CA ALA A 266 15.64 -15.35 -7.53
C ALA A 266 14.25 -16.00 -7.50
N LEU A 267 13.22 -15.31 -8.00
CA LEU A 267 11.84 -15.75 -7.98
C LEU A 267 11.40 -16.47 -9.28
N SER A 268 12.15 -16.28 -10.39
CA SER A 268 11.79 -16.88 -11.67
C SER A 268 11.72 -18.42 -11.62
N GLY A 269 10.76 -18.99 -12.37
CA GLY A 269 10.52 -20.43 -12.45
C GLY A 269 9.75 -21.04 -11.29
N ARG A 270 9.55 -20.31 -10.19
CA ARG A 270 8.75 -20.74 -9.04
C ARG A 270 7.57 -19.81 -8.76
N TYR A 271 7.74 -18.54 -9.05
CA TYR A 271 6.71 -17.49 -8.90
C TYR A 271 6.56 -16.75 -10.22
N LEU A 272 5.34 -16.37 -10.55
CA LEU A 272 5.01 -15.42 -11.63
C LEU A 272 4.99 -14.02 -11.06
N MET A 273 5.53 -13.09 -11.81
CA MET A 273 5.42 -11.68 -11.50
C MET A 273 4.05 -11.17 -11.99
N ASP A 274 3.13 -10.95 -11.07
CA ASP A 274 1.81 -10.37 -11.36
C ASP A 274 1.89 -8.85 -11.50
N PHE A 275 2.83 -8.27 -10.76
CA PHE A 275 3.09 -6.83 -10.71
C PHE A 275 4.59 -6.58 -10.43
N PRO A 276 5.17 -5.40 -10.72
CA PRO A 276 6.64 -5.18 -10.59
C PRO A 276 7.25 -5.47 -9.23
N TRP A 277 6.44 -5.64 -8.20
CA TRP A 277 6.86 -6.03 -6.86
C TRP A 277 6.13 -7.24 -6.28
N THR A 278 5.09 -7.77 -6.95
CA THR A 278 4.29 -8.88 -6.46
C THR A 278 4.50 -10.13 -7.31
N PHE A 279 4.75 -11.23 -6.66
CA PHE A 279 5.05 -12.52 -7.27
C PHE A 279 4.18 -13.60 -6.63
N SER A 280 3.36 -14.30 -7.41
CA SER A 280 2.46 -15.36 -6.94
C SER A 280 2.87 -16.73 -7.42
N ARG A 281 2.68 -17.75 -6.57
CA ARG A 281 3.02 -19.14 -6.86
C ARG A 281 2.04 -19.81 -7.82
N ASN A 282 0.75 -19.52 -7.72
CA ASN A 282 -0.30 -20.14 -8.52
C ASN A 282 -0.55 -19.39 -9.84
N PHE A 283 -0.24 -20.09 -10.93
CA PHE A 283 -0.52 -19.67 -12.29
C PHE A 283 -2.02 -19.77 -12.58
N GLY A 284 -2.78 -18.70 -12.47
CA GLY A 284 -4.17 -18.67 -12.90
C GLY A 284 -5.19 -18.06 -11.95
N GLN A 285 -4.81 -17.79 -10.71
CA GLN A 285 -5.58 -16.91 -9.84
C GLN A 285 -4.62 -15.91 -9.19
N PRO A 286 -4.55 -14.67 -9.69
CA PRO A 286 -3.77 -13.65 -9.04
C PRO A 286 -4.30 -13.46 -7.62
N VAL A 287 -3.42 -13.62 -6.64
CA VAL A 287 -3.72 -13.26 -5.26
C VAL A 287 -3.74 -11.74 -5.19
N GLU A 288 -4.90 -11.19 -4.97
CA GLU A 288 -5.19 -9.82 -5.34
C GLU A 288 -4.83 -8.81 -4.25
N ASN A 289 -3.98 -7.84 -4.60
CA ASN A 289 -3.94 -6.51 -3.98
C ASN A 289 -4.64 -5.49 -4.91
N LYS A 290 -5.85 -5.82 -5.35
CA LYS A 290 -6.54 -5.11 -6.44
C LYS A 290 -6.84 -3.65 -6.16
N TYR A 291 -7.12 -3.27 -4.92
CA TYR A 291 -7.51 -1.89 -4.61
C TYR A 291 -6.44 -0.85 -4.95
N VAL A 292 -5.15 -1.20 -4.80
CA VAL A 292 -4.04 -0.31 -5.18
C VAL A 292 -3.61 -0.55 -6.62
N LEU A 293 -3.60 -1.81 -7.05
CA LEU A 293 -2.96 -2.25 -8.28
C LEU A 293 -3.89 -2.15 -9.50
N ASP A 294 -5.18 -2.41 -9.33
CA ASP A 294 -6.15 -2.37 -10.45
C ASP A 294 -6.87 -1.03 -10.54
N GLY A 295 -6.59 -0.11 -9.62
CA GLY A 295 -7.26 1.19 -9.59
C GLY A 295 -8.75 1.10 -9.27
N GLU A 296 -9.16 0.03 -8.58
CA GLU A 296 -10.53 -0.17 -8.14
C GLU A 296 -10.93 0.82 -7.05
N ASP A 297 -12.23 1.05 -6.92
CA ASP A 297 -12.75 1.91 -5.87
C ASP A 297 -12.51 1.29 -4.49
N CYS A 298 -12.07 2.14 -3.58
CA CYS A 298 -11.72 1.76 -2.22
C CYS A 298 -12.31 2.78 -1.24
N PHE A 299 -13.09 2.31 -0.29
CA PHE A 299 -13.63 3.15 0.78
C PHE A 299 -12.78 2.97 2.06
N GLY A 300 -12.13 4.04 2.50
CA GLY A 300 -11.28 4.02 3.67
C GLY A 300 -12.03 4.42 4.96
N VAL A 301 -11.89 3.62 6.02
CA VAL A 301 -12.38 3.90 7.38
C VAL A 301 -11.25 3.78 8.40
N GLY A 302 -11.40 4.47 9.50
CA GLY A 302 -10.37 4.51 10.54
C GLY A 302 -9.42 5.68 10.40
N SER A 303 -8.77 6.07 11.51
CA SER A 303 -7.81 7.20 11.54
C SER A 303 -6.65 6.97 10.58
N GLY A 304 -6.41 7.95 9.71
CA GLY A 304 -5.35 7.91 8.70
C GLY A 304 -5.66 7.06 7.46
N ALA A 305 -6.90 6.58 7.31
CA ALA A 305 -7.32 5.89 6.11
C ALA A 305 -7.41 6.85 4.92
N PHE A 306 -6.99 6.36 3.76
CA PHE A 306 -7.26 6.94 2.46
C PHE A 306 -8.33 6.11 1.73
N GLY A 307 -9.14 6.77 0.92
CA GLY A 307 -10.08 6.12 0.03
C GLY A 307 -10.15 6.84 -1.31
N ARG A 308 -10.45 6.10 -2.37
CA ARG A 308 -10.79 6.64 -3.68
C ARG A 308 -12.11 6.02 -4.12
N PHE A 309 -13.06 6.85 -4.44
CA PHE A 309 -14.36 6.44 -4.89
C PHE A 309 -14.79 7.33 -6.06
N GLY A 310 -14.94 6.75 -7.23
CA GLY A 310 -15.11 7.50 -8.45
C GLY A 310 -13.98 8.51 -8.68
N GLU A 311 -14.33 9.77 -8.84
CA GLU A 311 -13.36 10.88 -9.00
C GLU A 311 -12.97 11.53 -7.66
N GLN A 312 -13.44 11.00 -6.53
CA GLN A 312 -13.17 11.56 -5.22
C GLN A 312 -12.04 10.84 -4.50
N PHE A 313 -11.12 11.61 -3.96
CA PHE A 313 -10.12 11.16 -3.00
C PHE A 313 -10.54 11.61 -1.60
N ARG A 314 -10.57 10.66 -0.65
CA ARG A 314 -11.06 10.86 0.71
C ARG A 314 -9.96 10.58 1.73
N ILE A 315 -9.91 11.39 2.77
CA ILE A 315 -8.90 11.29 3.82
C ILE A 315 -9.59 11.35 5.17
N SER A 316 -9.36 10.33 6.00
CA SER A 316 -9.80 10.31 7.39
C SER A 316 -8.82 11.07 8.30
N SER A 317 -9.31 11.54 9.44
CA SER A 317 -8.49 12.23 10.44
C SER A 317 -7.25 11.44 10.83
N PHE A 318 -6.09 12.07 10.85
CA PHE A 318 -4.82 11.49 11.30
C PHE A 318 -4.61 11.65 12.81
N ASP A 319 -5.46 12.37 13.49
CA ASP A 319 -5.50 12.46 14.95
C ASP A 319 -6.53 11.47 15.51
N ILE A 320 -6.07 10.51 16.32
CA ILE A 320 -6.94 9.43 16.83
C ILE A 320 -8.01 9.95 17.79
N PRO A 321 -7.72 10.81 18.77
CA PRO A 321 -8.75 11.43 19.60
C PRO A 321 -9.81 12.19 18.79
N ASN A 322 -9.39 12.99 17.82
CA ASN A 322 -10.31 13.70 16.93
C ASN A 322 -11.17 12.73 16.09
N TYR A 323 -10.55 11.67 15.53
CA TYR A 323 -11.29 10.62 14.83
C TYR A 323 -12.40 10.01 15.72
N ILE A 324 -12.04 9.62 16.94
CA ILE A 324 -12.99 9.03 17.90
C ILE A 324 -14.13 10.00 18.23
N GLN A 325 -13.80 11.27 18.44
CA GLN A 325 -14.78 12.30 18.77
C GLN A 325 -15.74 12.54 17.59
N ARG A 326 -15.25 12.66 16.36
CA ARG A 326 -16.07 12.82 15.15
C ARG A 326 -17.07 11.68 14.99
N VAL A 327 -16.61 10.43 15.13
CA VAL A 327 -17.48 9.26 15.02
C VAL A 327 -18.53 9.24 16.12
N LYS A 328 -18.18 9.57 17.37
CA LYS A 328 -19.16 9.70 18.47
C LYS A 328 -20.24 10.76 18.22
N GLN A 329 -19.90 11.80 17.45
CA GLN A 329 -20.84 12.86 17.03
C GLN A 329 -21.62 12.49 15.76
N GLN A 330 -21.58 11.23 15.33
CA GLN A 330 -22.20 10.73 14.09
C GLN A 330 -21.67 11.41 12.81
N GLN A 331 -20.49 12.00 12.89
CA GLN A 331 -19.70 12.41 11.75
C GLN A 331 -18.84 11.22 11.32
N ASN A 332 -18.68 10.96 10.01
CA ASN A 332 -17.76 9.91 9.60
C ASN A 332 -16.31 10.34 9.88
N GLY A 333 -15.37 9.40 9.88
CA GLY A 333 -13.95 9.66 10.09
C GLY A 333 -13.30 10.49 8.97
N THR A 334 -13.93 10.58 7.80
CA THR A 334 -13.46 11.39 6.66
C THR A 334 -13.51 12.87 7.01
N CYS A 335 -12.37 13.54 6.95
CA CYS A 335 -12.27 14.98 7.22
C CYS A 335 -11.97 15.81 5.97
N TYR A 336 -11.52 15.18 4.88
CA TYR A 336 -11.24 15.86 3.61
C TYR A 336 -11.74 15.03 2.44
N ILE A 337 -12.36 15.71 1.46
CA ILE A 337 -12.70 15.16 0.15
C ILE A 337 -12.12 16.09 -0.90
N LYS A 338 -11.47 15.53 -1.90
CA LYS A 338 -10.94 16.26 -3.03
C LYS A 338 -11.26 15.54 -4.34
N ASN A 339 -11.75 16.27 -5.33
CA ASN A 339 -11.91 15.73 -6.67
C ASN A 339 -10.55 15.55 -7.34
N ILE A 340 -10.33 14.41 -7.94
CA ILE A 340 -9.09 14.06 -8.64
C ILE A 340 -9.12 14.71 -10.02
N GLU A 341 -8.06 15.41 -10.37
CA GLU A 341 -7.93 16.02 -11.69
C GLU A 341 -7.81 14.97 -12.80
N ASN A 342 -8.40 15.24 -13.96
CA ASN A 342 -8.37 14.35 -15.13
C ASN A 342 -6.94 13.88 -15.49
N LYS A 343 -5.95 14.77 -15.37
CA LYS A 343 -4.54 14.44 -15.65
C LYS A 343 -4.01 13.38 -14.69
N ALA A 344 -4.36 13.48 -13.42
CA ALA A 344 -3.94 12.50 -12.41
C ALA A 344 -4.59 11.13 -12.64
N LEU A 345 -5.87 11.10 -13.04
CA LEU A 345 -6.56 9.88 -13.41
C LEU A 345 -5.93 9.20 -14.64
N LEU A 346 -5.61 9.97 -15.69
CA LEU A 346 -4.92 9.45 -16.87
C LEU A 346 -3.56 8.84 -16.51
N GLN A 347 -2.76 9.52 -15.68
CA GLN A 347 -1.46 9.03 -15.24
C GLN A 347 -1.57 7.78 -14.36
N HIS A 348 -2.59 7.73 -13.50
CA HIS A 348 -2.88 6.55 -12.70
C HIS A 348 -3.19 5.35 -13.59
N HIS A 349 -4.06 5.50 -14.61
CA HIS A 349 -4.33 4.42 -15.57
C HIS A 349 -3.08 3.96 -16.33
N LEU A 350 -2.24 4.90 -16.79
CA LEU A 350 -0.97 4.53 -17.42
C LEU A 350 -0.07 3.72 -16.48
N MET A 351 0.05 4.16 -15.24
CA MET A 351 0.86 3.50 -14.21
C MET A 351 0.37 2.06 -13.97
N ILE A 352 -0.94 1.87 -13.79
CA ILE A 352 -1.56 0.56 -13.62
C ILE A 352 -1.29 -0.35 -14.81
N MET A 353 -1.52 0.13 -16.03
CA MET A 353 -1.28 -0.67 -17.25
C MET A 353 0.20 -1.04 -17.41
N MET A 354 1.12 -0.13 -17.09
CA MET A 354 2.56 -0.40 -17.06
C MET A 354 2.89 -1.48 -16.03
N GLY A 355 2.25 -1.43 -14.86
CA GLY A 355 2.40 -2.43 -13.81
C GLY A 355 1.94 -3.82 -14.24
N HIS A 356 0.77 -3.93 -14.86
CA HIS A 356 0.27 -5.21 -15.39
C HIS A 356 0.97 -5.70 -16.66
N GLY A 357 1.90 -4.93 -17.16
CA GLY A 357 2.72 -5.35 -18.30
C GLY A 357 2.06 -5.22 -19.67
N ARG A 358 0.83 -4.71 -19.74
CA ARG A 358 0.06 -4.57 -20.99
C ARG A 358 -0.60 -3.19 -21.10
N LEU A 359 -0.27 -2.45 -22.15
CA LEU A 359 -0.86 -1.16 -22.49
C LEU A 359 -1.79 -1.35 -23.68
N ASP A 360 -3.10 -1.46 -23.42
CA ASP A 360 -4.13 -1.69 -24.43
C ASP A 360 -4.91 -0.39 -24.68
N ASN A 361 -4.85 0.14 -25.91
CA ASN A 361 -5.54 1.35 -26.30
C ASN A 361 -7.07 1.26 -26.16
N ARG A 362 -7.65 0.07 -26.34
CA ARG A 362 -9.13 -0.10 -26.23
C ARG A 362 -9.55 0.02 -24.78
N ILE A 363 -8.81 -0.65 -23.86
CA ILE A 363 -9.08 -0.57 -22.42
C ILE A 363 -8.86 0.86 -21.93
N PHE A 364 -7.75 1.49 -22.31
CA PHE A 364 -7.47 2.87 -21.92
C PHE A 364 -8.53 3.85 -22.43
N ASN A 365 -8.96 3.71 -23.69
CA ASN A 365 -10.00 4.56 -24.28
C ASN A 365 -11.35 4.38 -23.59
N ALA A 366 -11.73 3.14 -23.27
CA ALA A 366 -12.98 2.85 -22.57
C ALA A 366 -13.08 3.55 -21.20
N HIS A 367 -11.94 3.69 -20.47
CA HIS A 367 -11.91 4.37 -19.16
C HIS A 367 -11.71 5.88 -19.25
N THR A 368 -11.07 6.38 -20.31
CA THR A 368 -10.58 7.77 -20.34
C THR A 368 -11.10 8.61 -21.50
N GLY A 369 -11.75 7.98 -22.48
CA GLY A 369 -12.18 8.63 -23.74
C GLY A 369 -11.03 9.01 -24.67
N LYS A 370 -9.78 8.59 -24.38
CA LYS A 370 -8.57 8.94 -25.15
C LYS A 370 -7.75 7.70 -25.48
N THR A 371 -6.95 7.78 -26.53
CA THR A 371 -5.88 6.78 -26.76
C THR A 371 -4.64 7.14 -25.95
N LEU A 372 -3.77 6.14 -25.74
CA LEU A 372 -2.46 6.37 -25.08
C LEU A 372 -1.62 7.44 -25.77
N TRP A 373 -1.67 7.48 -27.12
CA TRP A 373 -0.94 8.49 -27.89
C TRP A 373 -1.55 9.89 -27.80
N GLN A 374 -2.86 10.00 -27.63
CA GLN A 374 -3.51 11.30 -27.39
C GLN A 374 -3.24 11.84 -25.99
N ALA A 375 -3.16 10.94 -25.02
CA ALA A 375 -2.92 11.34 -23.62
C ALA A 375 -1.42 11.57 -23.32
N PHE A 376 -0.54 10.74 -23.90
CA PHE A 376 0.88 10.64 -23.52
C PHE A 376 1.82 10.53 -24.74
N PRO A 377 1.82 11.47 -25.69
CA PRO A 377 2.63 11.35 -26.90
C PRO A 377 4.15 11.31 -26.63
N LEU A 378 4.63 12.11 -25.66
CA LEU A 378 6.05 12.17 -25.32
C LEU A 378 6.48 10.92 -24.53
N GLU A 379 5.68 10.53 -23.54
CA GLU A 379 5.93 9.35 -22.70
C GLU A 379 5.92 8.08 -23.54
N MET A 380 4.97 7.90 -24.46
CA MET A 380 4.91 6.75 -25.36
C MET A 380 6.11 6.69 -26.29
N SER A 381 6.50 7.84 -26.89
CA SER A 381 7.69 7.94 -27.74
C SER A 381 8.95 7.56 -26.96
N TYR A 382 9.05 8.04 -25.74
CA TYR A 382 10.19 7.79 -24.88
C TYR A 382 10.27 6.33 -24.42
N LEU A 383 9.15 5.76 -23.96
CA LEU A 383 9.07 4.35 -23.56
C LEU A 383 9.46 3.39 -24.71
N LEU A 384 9.04 3.69 -25.94
CA LEU A 384 9.47 2.95 -27.12
C LEU A 384 10.97 3.15 -27.40
N GLY A 385 11.45 4.39 -27.35
CA GLY A 385 12.84 4.74 -27.65
C GLY A 385 13.86 4.11 -26.70
N VAL A 386 13.55 3.97 -25.41
CA VAL A 386 14.40 3.27 -24.43
C VAL A 386 14.18 1.76 -24.44
N GLY A 387 13.23 1.26 -25.22
CA GLY A 387 12.88 -0.15 -25.29
C GLY A 387 12.17 -0.67 -24.04
N ALA A 388 11.46 0.20 -23.33
CA ALA A 388 10.66 -0.17 -22.15
C ALA A 388 9.36 -0.88 -22.54
N ILE A 389 8.79 -0.53 -23.68
CA ILE A 389 7.62 -1.19 -24.25
C ILE A 389 7.91 -1.67 -25.67
N LYS A 390 7.19 -2.70 -26.11
CA LYS A 390 7.25 -3.22 -27.49
C LYS A 390 5.82 -3.30 -28.01
N LYS A 391 5.62 -2.91 -29.26
CA LYS A 391 4.33 -3.08 -29.95
C LYS A 391 4.09 -4.56 -30.23
N GLN A 392 2.89 -5.04 -29.89
CA GLN A 392 2.43 -6.38 -30.18
C GLN A 392 0.99 -6.31 -30.72
N SER A 393 0.82 -6.45 -32.02
CA SER A 393 -0.47 -6.28 -32.69
C SER A 393 -1.14 -4.93 -32.37
N ASP A 394 -2.22 -4.90 -31.59
CA ASP A 394 -3.04 -3.74 -31.25
C ASP A 394 -2.75 -3.11 -29.87
N HIS A 395 -1.80 -3.69 -29.12
CA HIS A 395 -1.39 -3.22 -27.79
C HIS A 395 0.13 -3.15 -27.67
N TYR A 396 0.63 -2.69 -26.52
CA TYR A 396 2.04 -2.73 -26.15
C TYR A 396 2.23 -3.64 -24.96
N ILE A 397 3.36 -4.32 -24.89
CA ILE A 397 3.80 -5.10 -23.73
C ILE A 397 5.03 -4.44 -23.10
N THR A 398 5.13 -4.49 -21.79
CA THR A 398 6.34 -4.05 -21.09
C THR A 398 7.47 -5.06 -21.26
N THR A 399 8.65 -4.53 -21.44
CA THR A 399 9.89 -5.31 -21.35
C THR A 399 10.38 -5.33 -19.89
N GLU A 400 11.47 -6.02 -19.62
CA GLU A 400 12.12 -5.96 -18.31
C GLU A 400 12.47 -4.53 -17.87
N LYS A 401 12.92 -3.68 -18.82
CA LYS A 401 13.12 -2.24 -18.58
C LYS A 401 11.81 -1.53 -18.24
N GLY A 402 10.73 -1.88 -18.93
CA GLY A 402 9.41 -1.32 -18.67
C GLY A 402 8.86 -1.71 -17.30
N GLN A 403 9.10 -2.93 -16.85
CA GLN A 403 8.75 -3.39 -15.51
C GLN A 403 9.50 -2.61 -14.42
N PHE A 404 10.79 -2.31 -14.64
CA PHE A 404 11.55 -1.47 -13.73
C PHE A 404 11.05 -0.01 -13.73
N ILE A 405 10.71 0.53 -14.88
CA ILE A 405 10.10 1.87 -14.97
C ILE A 405 8.75 1.88 -14.24
N ALA A 406 7.91 0.87 -14.43
CA ALA A 406 6.67 0.74 -13.68
C ALA A 406 6.91 0.70 -12.16
N LEU A 407 7.88 -0.09 -11.69
CA LEU A 407 8.29 -0.09 -10.29
C LEU A 407 8.63 1.32 -9.79
N LYS A 408 9.40 2.09 -10.55
CA LYS A 408 9.77 3.47 -10.21
C LYS A 408 8.55 4.41 -10.22
N MET A 409 7.63 4.27 -11.15
CA MET A 409 6.38 5.05 -11.15
C MET A 409 5.56 4.80 -9.87
N PHE A 410 5.51 3.56 -9.39
CA PHE A 410 4.86 3.24 -8.13
C PHE A 410 5.63 3.75 -6.91
N THR A 411 6.97 3.79 -6.94
CA THR A 411 7.72 4.45 -5.86
C THR A 411 7.44 5.95 -5.82
N GLY A 412 7.26 6.58 -6.97
CA GLY A 412 6.81 7.99 -7.09
C GLY A 412 5.41 8.19 -6.53
N PHE A 413 4.49 7.27 -6.81
CA PHE A 413 3.14 7.27 -6.24
C PHE A 413 3.19 7.18 -4.70
N LEU A 414 3.93 6.23 -4.14
CA LEU A 414 4.08 6.07 -2.70
C LEU A 414 4.69 7.32 -2.04
N SER A 415 5.69 7.93 -2.67
CA SER A 415 6.31 9.17 -2.19
C SER A 415 5.33 10.35 -2.21
N GLY A 416 4.46 10.43 -3.24
CA GLY A 416 3.37 11.40 -3.31
C GLY A 416 2.35 11.20 -2.20
N MET A 417 1.97 9.95 -1.94
CA MET A 417 1.07 9.61 -0.84
C MET A 417 1.67 9.94 0.53
N ASP A 418 2.99 9.81 0.71
CA ASP A 418 3.66 10.24 1.94
C ASP A 418 3.60 11.75 2.14
N TYR A 419 3.70 12.53 1.06
CA TYR A 419 3.50 13.97 1.12
C TYR A 419 2.09 14.33 1.61
N LEU A 420 1.06 13.64 1.09
CA LEU A 420 -0.31 13.85 1.55
C LEU A 420 -0.51 13.46 3.02
N ARG A 421 0.16 12.39 3.49
CA ARG A 421 0.14 12.00 4.91
C ARG A 421 0.75 13.07 5.80
N GLU A 422 1.86 13.68 5.42
CA GLU A 422 2.47 14.78 6.18
C GLU A 422 1.54 16.00 6.20
N GLN A 423 0.96 16.39 5.06
CA GLN A 423 -0.02 17.48 5.02
C GLN A 423 -1.24 17.18 5.91
N ALA A 424 -1.79 15.97 5.85
CA ALA A 424 -2.95 15.60 6.65
C ALA A 424 -2.69 15.59 8.16
N ARG A 425 -1.44 15.38 8.59
CA ARG A 425 -1.03 15.49 10.00
C ARG A 425 -0.89 16.93 10.48
N GLU A 426 -0.62 17.86 9.58
CA GLU A 426 -0.37 19.28 9.88
C GLU A 426 -1.64 20.14 9.75
N LEU A 427 -2.72 19.59 9.17
CA LEU A 427 -3.95 20.32 9.00
C LEU A 427 -4.59 20.65 10.35
N PRO A 428 -5.04 21.92 10.55
CA PRO A 428 -5.68 22.31 11.79
C PRO A 428 -6.94 21.48 12.01
N LEU A 429 -7.05 20.91 13.19
CA LEU A 429 -8.29 20.37 13.72
C LEU A 429 -9.32 21.49 13.70
N SER A 430 -10.55 21.24 13.28
CA SER A 430 -11.61 22.26 13.05
C SER A 430 -11.71 23.26 14.21
N HIS A 431 -12.10 24.50 13.92
CA HIS A 431 -12.16 25.67 14.80
C HIS A 431 -12.86 25.49 16.16
N HIS A 432 -13.47 24.35 16.48
CA HIS A 432 -14.11 24.10 17.76
C HIS A 432 -13.17 23.61 18.89
N GLU A 433 -11.91 23.29 18.59
CA GLU A 433 -10.98 22.73 19.60
C GLU A 433 -10.01 23.75 20.22
N VAL A 434 -9.94 24.96 19.69
CA VAL A 434 -9.04 26.00 20.22
C VAL A 434 -9.54 26.57 21.56
N GLU A 435 -10.80 26.34 21.93
CA GLU A 435 -11.37 26.85 23.19
C GLU A 435 -11.22 25.92 24.41
N LEU A 436 -10.87 24.64 24.20
CA LEU A 436 -10.76 23.67 25.33
C LEU A 436 -9.37 23.56 25.94
N GLU A 437 -8.32 24.12 25.33
CA GLU A 437 -6.97 24.16 25.95
C GLU A 437 -6.73 25.37 26.86
N LYS A 438 -7.77 26.20 27.16
CA LYS A 438 -7.67 27.38 28.03
C LYS A 438 -8.52 27.29 29.30
N VAL A 439 -8.84 26.08 29.77
CA VAL A 439 -9.45 25.92 31.09
C VAL A 439 -8.60 25.02 31.97
#